data_e3da301fec6b1ccec1b343e4836e0262
#
_entry.id   e3da301fec6b1ccec1b343e4836e0262
#
_cell.length_a   1.000
_cell.length_b   1.000
_cell.length_c   1.000
_cell.angle_alpha   90.00
_cell.angle_beta   90.00
_cell.angle_gamma   90.00
#
_symmetry.space_group_name_H-M   'P 1'
#
loop_
_entity.id
_entity.type
_entity.pdbx_description
1 polymer ?
#
loop_
_entity_poly.entity_id
_entity_poly.type
_entity_poly.pdbx_seq_one_letter_code
_entity_poly.pdbx_strand_id
1 'polypeptide(L)'
;MRALPLTLFLTFVVVPSTSERILSSFNCVEFSTADEPYELRAYLADDLTLDCASAEYAEVELWACVFLVIWPVGVPLFYVLLLLAAKRAIRDTRSTALTRASSFLWAEYEQRTFWWEPLDLLRRLTITGFVLIGTQGSPQLRVLIALLVTILFITMQFLLSPFRRPLDDRMMMLGHVCLLVILIAALVINVCNLSADTCETFGMGSTSYLPALVFVIFGTAMLVAGVLLLVWAAGRYASALPTLRLVENGLEPPLTIAQANKWHLFVSHVWATGQDQAANIKRALQVTLPGSRIFLDVDDLEDIGALESEISQSALVLMFLSKGYFSSRNCLREIRCAVQRRKPIVLVREANEAKGGLTLEDSWHECPEELREGVFDGRHAIDWHRIADFQKMSLKLIAEQLLLASPQYASTHNALPLYFPGEMSVDMLSFDQPVCLRFSLHNAGAGSVIEELASRFRHSLSVAPCSEAPLSESGSESGAASSLTSATPRREVFMLYLRSGTFVGDEAHGLAADLRSACAAGMHVLAIHENDPAQGGCAFSHFLTTTPEDLVEGGLYTSLAVALHAAPHREISIALAAKALGASKRKGVRLAAAG
;
A
#
# COMPACT_ATOMS: atom_id res chain seq x y z
N MET A 1 -26.36 -2.27 15.28
CA MET A 1 -24.98 -2.77 15.09
C MET A 1 -24.00 -1.74 14.51
N ARG A 2 -24.42 -0.70 13.77
CA ARG A 2 -23.51 0.34 13.23
C ARG A 2 -22.90 1.27 14.30
N ALA A 3 -23.51 1.45 15.46
CA ALA A 3 -22.99 2.31 16.53
C ALA A 3 -21.88 1.66 17.38
N LEU A 4 -21.85 0.32 17.48
CA LEU A 4 -20.92 -0.40 18.35
C LEU A 4 -19.42 -0.09 18.09
N PRO A 5 -18.92 -0.09 16.84
CA PRO A 5 -17.52 0.25 16.60
C PRO A 5 -17.15 1.67 17.04
N LEU A 6 -18.06 2.63 16.79
CA LEU A 6 -17.85 4.02 17.17
C LEU A 6 -17.82 4.20 18.69
N THR A 7 -18.75 3.55 19.41
CA THR A 7 -18.81 3.62 20.88
C THR A 7 -17.56 3.03 21.50
N LEU A 8 -17.11 1.86 21.03
CA LEU A 8 -15.89 1.21 21.51
C LEU A 8 -14.63 2.06 21.25
N PHE A 9 -14.55 2.69 20.08
CA PHE A 9 -13.44 3.56 19.73
C PHE A 9 -13.46 4.85 20.59
N LEU A 10 -14.60 5.46 20.79
CA LEU A 10 -14.73 6.64 21.65
C LEU A 10 -14.35 6.34 23.10
N THR A 11 -14.80 5.20 23.66
CA THR A 11 -14.38 4.79 25.00
C THR A 11 -12.87 4.59 25.08
N PHE A 12 -12.25 3.98 24.06
CA PHE A 12 -10.80 3.78 24.01
C PHE A 12 -10.01 5.11 24.05
N VAL A 13 -10.47 6.13 23.31
CA VAL A 13 -9.83 7.45 23.28
C VAL A 13 -9.98 8.19 24.59
N VAL A 14 -11.13 8.04 25.27
CA VAL A 14 -11.46 8.79 26.49
C VAL A 14 -10.88 8.15 27.76
N VAL A 15 -10.68 6.83 27.78
CA VAL A 15 -10.21 6.07 28.98
C VAL A 15 -8.95 6.64 29.61
N PRO A 16 -7.86 6.98 28.90
CA PRO A 16 -6.66 7.47 29.56
C PRO A 16 -6.88 8.76 30.35
N SER A 17 -7.50 9.77 29.71
CA SER A 17 -7.74 11.07 30.34
C SER A 17 -8.75 11.01 31.49
N THR A 18 -9.83 10.23 31.33
CA THR A 18 -10.83 10.04 32.39
C THR A 18 -10.21 9.28 33.58
N SER A 19 -9.42 8.24 33.28
CA SER A 19 -8.74 7.47 34.34
C SER A 19 -7.72 8.31 35.11
N GLU A 20 -6.97 9.18 34.43
CA GLU A 20 -6.04 10.11 35.07
C GLU A 20 -6.78 11.02 36.06
N ARG A 21 -7.92 11.59 35.66
CA ARG A 21 -8.75 12.44 36.55
C ARG A 21 -9.29 11.69 37.78
N ILE A 22 -9.74 10.44 37.56
CA ILE A 22 -10.21 9.61 38.68
C ILE A 22 -9.06 9.27 39.62
N LEU A 23 -7.87 8.96 39.09
CA LEU A 23 -6.71 8.61 39.90
C LEU A 23 -6.10 9.81 40.61
N SER A 24 -6.21 11.04 40.05
CA SER A 24 -5.75 12.26 40.69
C SER A 24 -6.61 12.63 41.92
N SER A 25 -7.88 12.17 42.00
CA SER A 25 -8.73 12.37 43.17
C SER A 25 -8.22 11.71 44.46
N PHE A 26 -7.24 10.80 44.37
CA PHE A 26 -6.58 10.20 45.52
C PHE A 26 -5.26 10.88 45.89
N ASN A 27 -4.83 11.92 45.18
CA ASN A 27 -3.55 12.58 45.39
C ASN A 27 -3.68 13.73 46.39
N CYS A 28 -3.45 13.44 47.66
CA CYS A 28 -3.42 14.44 48.72
C CYS A 28 -1.97 14.93 48.96
N VAL A 29 -1.81 16.23 49.14
CA VAL A 29 -0.55 16.90 49.43
C VAL A 29 -0.59 17.47 50.86
N GLU A 30 0.43 17.13 51.66
CA GLU A 30 0.54 17.60 53.05
C GLU A 30 1.20 18.96 53.14
N PHE A 31 0.61 19.84 53.93
CA PHE A 31 1.13 21.15 54.26
C PHE A 31 1.25 21.28 55.79
N SER A 32 2.35 21.88 56.25
CA SER A 32 2.52 22.23 57.66
C SER A 32 1.89 23.64 57.91
N THR A 33 1.11 23.77 58.98
CA THR A 33 0.66 25.09 59.44
C THR A 33 1.84 25.91 59.96
N ALA A 34 1.80 27.23 59.73
CA ALA A 34 2.88 28.13 60.15
C ALA A 34 2.92 28.40 61.68
N ASP A 35 1.83 28.08 62.38
CA ASP A 35 1.69 28.34 63.81
C ASP A 35 1.96 27.10 64.66
N GLU A 36 2.65 27.25 65.78
CA GLU A 36 2.84 26.16 66.77
C GLU A 36 1.52 25.93 67.58
N PRO A 37 1.10 24.65 67.80
CA PRO A 37 1.76 23.38 67.36
C PRO A 37 1.56 23.14 65.86
N TYR A 38 2.64 22.76 65.15
CA TYR A 38 2.62 22.43 63.70
C TYR A 38 1.66 21.26 63.47
N GLU A 39 0.50 21.56 62.88
CA GLU A 39 -0.42 20.52 62.40
C GLU A 39 -0.15 20.27 60.93
N LEU A 40 0.01 19.00 60.57
CA LEU A 40 0.05 18.57 59.18
C LEU A 40 -1.39 18.42 58.69
N ARG A 41 -1.76 19.16 57.66
CA ARG A 41 -3.05 19.03 56.97
C ARG A 41 -2.83 18.61 55.52
N ALA A 42 -3.59 17.64 55.07
CA ALA A 42 -3.54 17.13 53.72
C ALA A 42 -4.70 17.70 52.92
N TYR A 43 -4.41 18.29 51.77
CA TYR A 43 -5.39 18.82 50.83
C TYR A 43 -5.31 18.11 49.48
N LEU A 44 -6.44 18.00 48.77
CA LEU A 44 -6.47 17.42 47.45
C LEU A 44 -5.60 18.25 46.50
N ALA A 45 -4.65 17.58 45.78
CA ALA A 45 -3.70 18.27 44.91
C ALA A 45 -4.37 19.08 43.77
N ASP A 46 -5.49 18.59 43.25
CA ASP A 46 -6.25 19.23 42.19
C ASP A 46 -7.22 20.34 42.73
N ASP A 47 -7.54 20.32 44.03
CA ASP A 47 -8.36 21.30 44.70
C ASP A 47 -7.91 21.53 46.16
N LEU A 48 -7.04 22.50 46.37
CA LEU A 48 -6.46 22.83 47.68
C LEU A 48 -7.47 23.40 48.67
N THR A 49 -8.73 23.61 48.30
CA THR A 49 -9.79 24.00 49.21
C THR A 49 -10.41 22.83 49.96
N LEU A 50 -10.20 21.60 49.45
CA LEU A 50 -10.75 20.36 49.97
C LEU A 50 -9.74 19.65 50.88
N ASP A 51 -10.03 19.64 52.18
CA ASP A 51 -9.24 18.92 53.19
C ASP A 51 -9.50 17.40 53.06
N CYS A 52 -8.44 16.61 52.87
CA CYS A 52 -8.52 15.15 52.72
C CYS A 52 -9.03 14.43 53.99
N ALA A 53 -9.07 15.11 55.14
CA ALA A 53 -9.68 14.57 56.39
C ALA A 53 -11.16 14.97 56.53
N SER A 54 -11.72 15.74 55.60
CA SER A 54 -13.10 16.21 55.65
C SER A 54 -14.13 15.16 55.23
N ALA A 55 -15.39 15.33 55.72
CA ALA A 55 -16.50 14.49 55.30
C ALA A 55 -16.85 14.70 53.81
N GLU A 56 -16.61 15.90 53.27
CA GLU A 56 -16.80 16.21 51.85
C GLU A 56 -15.83 15.44 50.97
N TYR A 57 -14.56 15.31 51.37
CA TYR A 57 -13.59 14.49 50.64
C TYR A 57 -13.94 12.99 50.69
N ALA A 58 -14.45 12.47 51.82
CA ALA A 58 -14.87 11.06 51.93
C ALA A 58 -15.98 10.71 50.89
N GLU A 59 -16.85 11.65 50.55
CA GLU A 59 -17.85 11.47 49.50
C GLU A 59 -17.18 11.42 48.09
N VAL A 60 -16.23 12.34 47.84
CA VAL A 60 -15.44 12.35 46.60
C VAL A 60 -14.63 11.05 46.44
N GLU A 61 -13.99 10.60 47.51
CA GLU A 61 -13.21 9.35 47.53
C GLU A 61 -14.07 8.10 47.24
N LEU A 62 -15.29 8.05 47.81
CA LEU A 62 -16.24 6.96 47.53
C LEU A 62 -16.58 6.90 46.06
N TRP A 63 -16.95 8.04 45.46
CA TRP A 63 -17.25 8.10 44.02
C TRP A 63 -16.02 7.79 43.16
N ALA A 64 -14.85 8.29 43.54
CA ALA A 64 -13.58 7.98 42.87
C ALA A 64 -13.29 6.47 42.89
N CYS A 65 -13.54 5.76 44.00
CA CYS A 65 -13.44 4.30 44.11
C CYS A 65 -14.41 3.59 43.17
N VAL A 66 -15.67 4.03 43.08
CA VAL A 66 -16.65 3.44 42.15
C VAL A 66 -16.19 3.62 40.71
N PHE A 67 -15.78 4.81 40.34
CA PHE A 67 -15.33 5.10 38.98
C PHE A 67 -13.97 4.42 38.64
N LEU A 68 -13.09 4.20 39.62
CA LEU A 68 -11.86 3.45 39.48
C LEU A 68 -12.12 2.01 39.04
N VAL A 69 -13.14 1.37 39.60
CA VAL A 69 -13.54 0.01 39.17
C VAL A 69 -14.12 0.02 37.76
N ILE A 70 -14.89 1.03 37.39
CA ILE A 70 -15.57 1.10 36.09
C ILE A 70 -14.60 1.45 34.96
N TRP A 71 -13.79 2.52 35.11
CA TRP A 71 -12.98 3.08 34.02
C TRP A 71 -11.57 2.47 33.93
N PRO A 72 -10.62 2.75 34.84
CA PRO A 72 -9.25 2.27 34.68
C PRO A 72 -9.08 0.75 34.81
N VAL A 73 -10.03 0.06 35.46
CA VAL A 73 -10.01 -1.40 35.61
C VAL A 73 -11.01 -2.06 34.67
N GLY A 74 -12.27 -1.61 34.69
CA GLY A 74 -13.37 -2.27 33.98
C GLY A 74 -13.25 -2.19 32.47
N VAL A 75 -12.85 -1.06 31.90
CA VAL A 75 -12.75 -0.92 30.45
C VAL A 75 -11.60 -1.73 29.85
N PRO A 76 -10.36 -1.71 30.37
CA PRO A 76 -9.32 -2.61 29.89
C PRO A 76 -9.68 -4.09 30.03
N LEU A 77 -10.28 -4.48 31.14
CA LEU A 77 -10.77 -5.86 31.35
C LEU A 77 -11.85 -6.24 30.31
N PHE A 78 -12.79 -5.34 30.04
CA PHE A 78 -13.80 -5.53 29.01
C PHE A 78 -13.17 -5.74 27.62
N TYR A 79 -12.13 -4.97 27.25
CA TYR A 79 -11.42 -5.18 25.99
C TYR A 79 -10.69 -6.52 25.93
N VAL A 80 -10.08 -6.96 27.02
CA VAL A 80 -9.49 -8.31 27.12
C VAL A 80 -10.55 -9.38 26.89
N LEU A 81 -11.70 -9.29 27.59
CA LEU A 81 -12.79 -10.25 27.45
C LEU A 81 -13.36 -10.28 26.03
N LEU A 82 -13.52 -9.09 25.41
CA LEU A 82 -13.98 -8.95 24.04
C LEU A 82 -13.02 -9.61 23.03
N LEU A 83 -11.71 -9.43 23.20
CA LEU A 83 -10.70 -10.07 22.38
C LEU A 83 -10.62 -11.59 22.62
N LEU A 84 -10.80 -12.05 23.87
CA LEU A 84 -10.89 -13.48 24.17
C LEU A 84 -12.10 -14.14 23.51
N ALA A 85 -13.24 -13.48 23.50
CA ALA A 85 -14.43 -13.93 22.79
C ALA A 85 -14.21 -13.97 21.25
N ALA A 86 -13.46 -13.01 20.70
CA ALA A 86 -13.12 -12.94 19.29
C ALA A 86 -11.92 -13.82 18.89
N LYS A 87 -11.16 -14.39 19.85
CA LYS A 87 -9.87 -15.07 19.65
C LYS A 87 -9.86 -16.10 18.52
N ARG A 88 -10.87 -16.97 18.47
CA ARG A 88 -10.98 -18.01 17.43
C ARG A 88 -11.16 -17.38 16.05
N ALA A 89 -12.09 -16.42 15.95
CA ALA A 89 -12.36 -15.73 14.69
C ALA A 89 -11.15 -14.90 14.20
N ILE A 90 -10.39 -14.27 15.11
CA ILE A 90 -9.15 -13.53 14.79
C ILE A 90 -8.07 -14.49 14.27
N ARG A 91 -7.85 -15.62 14.94
CA ARG A 91 -6.87 -16.62 14.52
C ARG A 91 -7.23 -17.31 13.21
N ASP A 92 -8.50 -17.60 13.01
CA ASP A 92 -9.00 -18.23 11.78
C ASP A 92 -9.22 -17.20 10.66
N THR A 93 -8.90 -15.92 10.88
CA THR A 93 -9.15 -14.81 9.93
C THR A 93 -10.62 -14.71 9.47
N ARG A 94 -11.57 -15.09 10.33
CA ARG A 94 -13.01 -15.02 10.01
C ARG A 94 -13.55 -13.63 10.31
N SER A 95 -14.20 -13.02 9.32
CA SER A 95 -14.87 -11.74 9.50
C SER A 95 -16.21 -11.93 10.17
N THR A 96 -16.29 -11.68 11.47
CA THR A 96 -17.54 -11.62 12.23
C THR A 96 -17.91 -10.17 12.55
N ALA A 97 -19.16 -9.93 12.97
CA ALA A 97 -19.56 -8.58 13.41
C ALA A 97 -18.70 -8.10 14.59
N LEU A 98 -18.30 -9.02 15.49
CA LEU A 98 -17.46 -8.73 16.65
C LEU A 98 -16.03 -8.38 16.25
N THR A 99 -15.39 -9.16 15.35
CA THR A 99 -14.03 -8.88 14.88
C THR A 99 -13.96 -7.57 14.12
N ARG A 100 -14.98 -7.20 13.35
CA ARG A 100 -15.05 -5.89 12.69
C ARG A 100 -15.21 -4.74 13.66
N ALA A 101 -16.07 -4.90 14.69
CA ALA A 101 -16.29 -3.87 15.69
C ALA A 101 -15.07 -3.61 16.57
N SER A 102 -14.27 -4.66 16.86
CA SER A 102 -13.05 -4.59 17.69
C SER A 102 -11.77 -4.44 16.88
N SER A 103 -11.83 -4.18 15.58
CA SER A 103 -10.65 -4.18 14.69
C SER A 103 -9.55 -3.22 15.14
N PHE A 104 -9.90 -2.08 15.73
CA PHE A 104 -8.94 -1.09 16.24
C PHE A 104 -8.05 -1.62 17.38
N LEU A 105 -8.47 -2.70 18.09
CA LEU A 105 -7.71 -3.32 19.17
C LEU A 105 -6.70 -4.37 18.70
N TRP A 106 -6.85 -4.92 17.50
CA TRP A 106 -6.05 -6.08 17.09
C TRP A 106 -5.55 -6.04 15.64
N ALA A 107 -6.14 -5.21 14.76
CA ALA A 107 -5.88 -5.29 13.33
C ALA A 107 -4.43 -4.93 12.95
N GLU A 108 -3.77 -4.10 13.73
CA GLU A 108 -2.38 -3.66 13.50
C GLU A 108 -1.34 -4.67 14.03
N TYR A 109 -1.79 -5.61 14.88
CA TYR A 109 -0.93 -6.60 15.53
C TYR A 109 -0.91 -7.94 14.81
N GLU A 110 0.15 -8.72 15.00
CA GLU A 110 0.22 -10.10 14.54
C GLU A 110 -0.83 -10.98 15.22
N GLN A 111 -1.20 -12.10 14.57
CA GLN A 111 -2.23 -13.00 15.11
C GLN A 111 -1.86 -13.62 16.46
N ARG A 112 -0.55 -13.74 16.78
CA ARG A 112 -0.04 -14.24 18.06
C ARG A 112 -0.08 -13.19 19.15
N THR A 113 -0.05 -11.91 18.81
CA THR A 113 0.01 -10.75 19.72
C THR A 113 -1.23 -9.87 19.66
N PHE A 114 -2.38 -10.41 19.21
CA PHE A 114 -3.66 -9.70 19.08
C PHE A 114 -4.14 -9.02 20.39
N TRP A 115 -3.60 -9.42 21.52
CA TRP A 115 -3.89 -8.93 22.86
C TRP A 115 -2.98 -7.77 23.31
N TRP A 116 -2.11 -7.27 22.44
CA TRP A 116 -1.10 -6.26 22.79
C TRP A 116 -1.69 -4.91 23.18
N GLU A 117 -2.71 -4.39 22.47
CA GLU A 117 -3.30 -3.08 22.74
C GLU A 117 -3.87 -2.92 24.17
N PRO A 118 -4.68 -3.84 24.71
CA PRO A 118 -5.10 -3.77 26.11
C PRO A 118 -3.94 -3.78 27.11
N LEU A 119 -2.85 -4.47 26.80
CA LEU A 119 -1.67 -4.49 27.66
C LEU A 119 -0.92 -3.15 27.61
N ASP A 120 -0.79 -2.53 26.43
CA ASP A 120 -0.19 -1.19 26.31
C ASP A 120 -1.08 -0.11 26.97
N LEU A 121 -2.39 -0.25 26.87
CA LEU A 121 -3.33 0.61 27.59
C LEU A 121 -3.11 0.49 29.11
N LEU A 122 -2.96 -0.72 29.64
CA LEU A 122 -2.66 -0.95 31.07
C LEU A 122 -1.32 -0.31 31.48
N ARG A 123 -0.28 -0.43 30.64
CA ARG A 123 1.00 0.26 30.87
C ARG A 123 0.81 1.77 30.97
N ARG A 124 0.09 2.37 30.01
CA ARG A 124 -0.19 3.82 30.02
C ARG A 124 -0.88 4.22 31.31
N LEU A 125 -1.95 3.52 31.70
CA LEU A 125 -2.68 3.78 32.94
C LEU A 125 -1.80 3.60 34.19
N THR A 126 -0.88 2.62 34.17
CA THR A 126 0.06 2.40 35.27
C THR A 126 0.99 3.60 35.43
N ILE A 127 1.62 4.05 34.35
CA ILE A 127 2.61 5.14 34.39
C ILE A 127 1.94 6.48 34.72
N THR A 128 0.75 6.77 34.18
CA THR A 128 0.07 8.06 34.33
C THR A 128 -0.77 8.14 35.62
N GLY A 129 -1.23 7.00 36.17
CA GLY A 129 -2.24 7.02 37.22
C GLY A 129 -2.01 6.06 38.38
N PHE A 130 -1.94 4.75 38.16
CA PHE A 130 -1.86 3.78 39.29
C PHE A 130 -0.64 3.98 40.18
N VAL A 131 0.49 4.45 39.62
CA VAL A 131 1.69 4.79 40.39
C VAL A 131 1.44 5.94 41.37
N LEU A 132 0.48 6.85 41.09
CA LEU A 132 0.11 7.94 42.00
C LEU A 132 -0.46 7.42 43.32
N ILE A 133 -1.34 6.43 43.27
CA ILE A 133 -2.00 5.88 44.47
C ILE A 133 -1.01 5.12 45.34
N GLY A 134 -0.16 4.32 44.71
CA GLY A 134 0.76 3.43 45.45
C GLY A 134 2.01 4.09 46.05
N THR A 135 2.29 5.35 45.66
CA THR A 135 3.54 6.05 46.04
C THR A 135 3.29 7.45 46.59
N GLN A 136 2.21 7.62 47.34
CA GLN A 136 1.91 8.90 48.00
C GLN A 136 3.09 9.36 48.85
N GLY A 137 3.53 10.61 48.68
CA GLY A 137 4.66 11.19 49.40
C GLY A 137 6.07 10.84 48.86
N SER A 138 6.23 9.96 47.85
CA SER A 138 7.54 9.56 47.36
C SER A 138 7.70 9.75 45.84
N PRO A 139 8.00 10.94 45.33
CA PRO A 139 8.18 11.21 43.91
C PRO A 139 9.24 10.34 43.24
N GLN A 140 10.29 9.98 43.97
CA GLN A 140 11.40 9.15 43.49
C GLN A 140 10.95 7.72 43.21
N LEU A 141 10.11 7.16 44.07
CA LEU A 141 9.55 5.82 43.90
C LEU A 141 8.61 5.79 42.68
N ARG A 142 7.85 6.86 42.43
CA ARG A 142 7.02 7.00 41.20
C ARG A 142 7.86 6.83 39.96
N VAL A 143 8.91 7.64 39.82
CA VAL A 143 9.76 7.64 38.62
C VAL A 143 10.46 6.30 38.48
N LEU A 144 10.92 5.70 39.60
CA LEU A 144 11.57 4.37 39.59
C LEU A 144 10.62 3.28 39.06
N ILE A 145 9.38 3.23 39.55
CA ILE A 145 8.38 2.26 39.07
C ILE A 145 8.08 2.47 37.60
N ALA A 146 7.85 3.74 37.17
CA ALA A 146 7.61 4.06 35.78
C ALA A 146 8.77 3.65 34.87
N LEU A 147 10.02 3.81 35.34
CA LEU A 147 11.23 3.39 34.64
C LEU A 147 11.29 1.86 34.50
N LEU A 148 11.04 1.11 35.59
CA LEU A 148 11.01 -0.35 35.55
C LEU A 148 9.93 -0.89 34.60
N VAL A 149 8.73 -0.32 34.64
CA VAL A 149 7.63 -0.67 33.72
C VAL A 149 8.03 -0.38 32.27
N THR A 150 8.67 0.75 32.00
CA THR A 150 9.12 1.12 30.65
C THR A 150 10.18 0.14 30.14
N ILE A 151 11.17 -0.23 30.97
CA ILE A 151 12.21 -1.23 30.62
C ILE A 151 11.56 -2.58 30.31
N LEU A 152 10.61 -3.03 31.14
CA LEU A 152 9.88 -4.28 30.92
C LEU A 152 9.18 -4.27 29.56
N PHE A 153 8.49 -3.17 29.22
CA PHE A 153 7.80 -3.05 27.94
C PHE A 153 8.73 -2.97 26.73
N ILE A 154 9.87 -2.28 26.84
CA ILE A 154 10.92 -2.29 25.81
C ILE A 154 11.38 -3.74 25.56
N THR A 155 11.65 -4.49 26.62
CA THR A 155 12.08 -5.88 26.53
C THR A 155 11.01 -6.77 25.88
N MET A 156 9.75 -6.64 26.33
CA MET A 156 8.64 -7.40 25.75
C MET A 156 8.42 -7.07 24.27
N GLN A 157 8.48 -5.79 23.89
CA GLN A 157 8.32 -5.38 22.51
C GLN A 157 9.46 -5.89 21.63
N PHE A 158 10.70 -5.86 22.10
CA PHE A 158 11.84 -6.40 21.37
C PHE A 158 11.72 -7.92 21.15
N LEU A 159 11.28 -8.67 22.14
CA LEU A 159 11.14 -10.14 22.06
C LEU A 159 9.94 -10.57 21.21
N LEU A 160 8.84 -9.85 21.27
CA LEU A 160 7.58 -10.27 20.67
C LEU A 160 7.35 -9.66 19.28
N SER A 161 7.94 -8.49 18.98
CA SER A 161 7.70 -7.72 17.75
C SER A 161 6.21 -7.75 17.38
N PRO A 162 5.34 -7.08 18.17
CA PRO A 162 3.91 -7.32 18.13
C PRO A 162 3.20 -6.81 16.87
N PHE A 163 3.77 -5.84 16.17
CA PHE A 163 3.11 -5.23 15.02
C PHE A 163 3.29 -6.04 13.73
N ARG A 164 2.29 -6.02 12.87
CA ARG A 164 2.37 -6.63 11.53
C ARG A 164 3.39 -5.95 10.62
N ARG A 165 3.61 -4.65 10.84
CA ARG A 165 4.54 -3.84 10.05
C ARG A 165 5.81 -3.60 10.88
N PRO A 166 6.97 -4.03 10.39
CA PRO A 166 8.23 -3.85 11.14
C PRO A 166 8.60 -2.38 11.38
N LEU A 167 7.99 -1.46 10.62
CA LEU A 167 8.16 -0.04 10.83
C LEU A 167 7.45 0.44 12.10
N ASP A 168 6.24 -0.05 12.37
CA ASP A 168 5.46 0.32 13.55
C ASP A 168 6.17 -0.16 14.81
N ASP A 169 6.80 -1.37 14.78
CA ASP A 169 7.67 -1.84 15.86
C ASP A 169 8.84 -0.88 16.14
N ARG A 170 9.50 -0.38 15.07
CA ARG A 170 10.63 0.57 15.22
C ARG A 170 10.17 1.92 15.78
N MET A 171 9.01 2.42 15.32
CA MET A 171 8.45 3.68 15.79
C MET A 171 8.05 3.61 17.27
N MET A 172 7.39 2.54 17.69
CA MET A 172 7.04 2.31 19.09
C MET A 172 8.27 2.13 19.97
N MET A 173 9.30 1.39 19.49
CA MET A 173 10.57 1.23 20.18
C MET A 173 11.24 2.58 20.41
N LEU A 174 11.30 3.44 19.38
CA LEU A 174 11.83 4.79 19.52
C LEU A 174 11.06 5.60 20.57
N GLY A 175 9.72 5.54 20.57
CA GLY A 175 8.87 6.19 21.57
C GLY A 175 9.18 5.72 23.01
N HIS A 176 9.35 4.42 23.22
CA HIS A 176 9.72 3.87 24.53
C HIS A 176 11.12 4.28 24.97
N VAL A 177 12.09 4.34 24.05
CA VAL A 177 13.45 4.84 24.36
C VAL A 177 13.42 6.32 24.73
N CYS A 178 12.63 7.16 24.02
CA CYS A 178 12.43 8.56 24.39
C CYS A 178 11.84 8.69 25.79
N LEU A 179 10.80 7.91 26.11
CA LEU A 179 10.20 7.88 27.43
C LEU A 179 11.19 7.46 28.50
N LEU A 180 12.00 6.43 28.24
CA LEU A 180 13.05 5.98 29.15
C LEU A 180 14.03 7.11 29.50
N VAL A 181 14.49 7.86 28.49
CA VAL A 181 15.42 8.99 28.70
C VAL A 181 14.76 10.09 29.52
N ILE A 182 13.50 10.41 29.26
CA ILE A 182 12.75 11.41 30.04
C ILE A 182 12.62 10.97 31.51
N LEU A 183 12.32 9.70 31.76
CA LEU A 183 12.20 9.17 33.12
C LEU A 183 13.54 9.15 33.86
N ILE A 184 14.65 8.83 33.16
CA ILE A 184 16.00 8.92 33.74
C ILE A 184 16.31 10.37 34.11
N ALA A 185 16.03 11.33 33.22
CA ALA A 185 16.21 12.76 33.49
C ALA A 185 15.39 13.21 34.69
N ALA A 186 14.11 12.81 34.76
CA ALA A 186 13.24 13.11 35.89
C ALA A 186 13.76 12.51 37.21
N LEU A 187 14.29 11.30 37.17
CA LEU A 187 14.89 10.65 38.35
C LEU A 187 16.11 11.44 38.86
N VAL A 188 17.02 11.82 37.95
CA VAL A 188 18.21 12.61 38.29
C VAL A 188 17.81 13.96 38.89
N ILE A 189 16.88 14.68 38.28
CA ILE A 189 16.39 15.96 38.81
C ILE A 189 15.78 15.76 40.22
N ASN A 190 14.94 14.75 40.42
CA ASN A 190 14.35 14.46 41.72
C ASN A 190 15.39 14.13 42.80
N VAL A 191 16.44 13.38 42.44
CA VAL A 191 17.53 13.07 43.37
C VAL A 191 18.34 14.32 43.72
N CYS A 192 18.62 15.18 42.76
CA CYS A 192 19.31 16.45 42.97
C CYS A 192 18.50 17.42 43.86
N ASN A 193 17.18 17.39 43.78
CA ASN A 193 16.30 18.26 44.60
C ASN A 193 16.26 17.82 46.09
N LEU A 194 16.65 16.54 46.37
CA LEU A 194 16.69 16.04 47.77
C LEU A 194 17.90 16.53 48.54
N SER A 195 19.07 16.69 47.92
CA SER A 195 20.31 17.06 48.60
C SER A 195 21.30 17.68 47.60
N ALA A 196 21.80 18.86 47.90
CA ALA A 196 22.82 19.57 47.12
C ALA A 196 24.12 18.77 47.07
N ASP A 197 24.53 18.14 48.18
CA ASP A 197 25.75 17.33 48.28
C ASP A 197 25.73 16.12 47.37
N THR A 198 24.53 15.50 47.19
CA THR A 198 24.36 14.37 46.26
C THR A 198 24.53 14.84 44.83
N CYS A 199 24.04 16.03 44.48
CA CYS A 199 24.18 16.62 43.18
C CYS A 199 25.64 16.94 42.82
N GLU A 200 26.42 17.44 43.79
CA GLU A 200 27.87 17.68 43.63
C GLU A 200 28.66 16.40 43.39
N THR A 201 28.28 15.31 44.08
CA THR A 201 28.94 13.99 43.94
C THR A 201 28.74 13.43 42.51
N PHE A 202 27.63 13.72 41.87
CA PHE A 202 27.40 13.40 40.45
C PHE A 202 28.01 14.40 39.46
N GLY A 203 28.80 15.37 39.93
CA GLY A 203 29.38 16.42 39.09
C GLY A 203 28.36 17.46 38.59
N MET A 204 27.18 17.51 39.21
CA MET A 204 26.07 18.39 38.87
C MET A 204 25.92 19.52 39.89
N GLY A 205 27.01 20.20 40.27
CA GLY A 205 26.97 21.30 41.24
C GLY A 205 25.99 22.41 40.87
N SER A 206 25.65 23.27 41.82
CA SER A 206 24.57 24.27 41.77
C SER A 206 24.62 25.27 40.62
N THR A 207 25.71 25.32 39.86
CA THR A 207 25.90 26.17 38.67
C THR A 207 25.93 25.40 37.35
N SER A 208 25.79 24.05 37.39
CA SER A 208 25.94 23.21 36.21
C SER A 208 24.58 22.92 35.54
N TYR A 209 24.21 23.75 34.56
CA TYR A 209 23.13 23.45 33.61
C TYR A 209 23.55 22.40 32.57
N LEU A 210 24.78 21.85 32.68
CA LEU A 210 25.32 20.87 31.73
C LEU A 210 24.47 19.59 31.62
N PRO A 211 24.00 18.95 32.72
CA PRO A 211 23.13 17.79 32.62
C PRO A 211 21.79 18.11 31.96
N ALA A 212 21.16 19.22 32.31
CA ALA A 212 19.90 19.65 31.67
C ALA A 212 20.12 19.88 30.18
N LEU A 213 21.25 20.50 29.79
CA LEU A 213 21.61 20.72 28.39
C LEU A 213 21.81 19.38 27.66
N VAL A 214 22.49 18.40 28.26
CA VAL A 214 22.67 17.04 27.67
C VAL A 214 21.33 16.36 27.44
N PHE A 215 20.40 16.41 28.41
CA PHE A 215 19.08 15.81 28.24
C PHE A 215 18.24 16.55 27.16
N VAL A 216 18.32 17.87 27.09
CA VAL A 216 17.66 18.66 26.03
C VAL A 216 18.22 18.31 24.66
N ILE A 217 19.55 18.26 24.52
CA ILE A 217 20.21 17.89 23.24
C ILE A 217 19.82 16.46 22.84
N PHE A 218 19.88 15.51 23.78
CA PHE A 218 19.53 14.12 23.49
C PHE A 218 18.04 13.98 23.14
N GLY A 219 17.15 14.59 23.90
CA GLY A 219 15.70 14.59 23.62
C GLY A 219 15.36 15.22 22.29
N THR A 220 16.04 16.34 21.94
CA THR A 220 15.87 17.00 20.64
C THR A 220 16.40 16.12 19.50
N ALA A 221 17.56 15.48 19.69
CA ALA A 221 18.12 14.56 18.68
C ALA A 221 17.20 13.37 18.43
N MET A 222 16.62 12.79 19.48
CA MET A 222 15.65 11.69 19.37
C MET A 222 14.35 12.14 18.69
N LEU A 223 13.86 13.34 18.99
CA LEU A 223 12.69 13.90 18.31
C LEU A 223 12.97 14.09 16.80
N VAL A 224 14.11 14.66 16.45
CA VAL A 224 14.53 14.83 15.05
C VAL A 224 14.67 13.48 14.35
N ALA A 225 15.30 12.49 15.00
CA ALA A 225 15.39 11.13 14.46
C ALA A 225 14.01 10.51 14.21
N GLY A 226 13.06 10.71 15.13
CA GLY A 226 11.67 10.27 14.98
C GLY A 226 10.97 10.94 13.79
N VAL A 227 11.10 12.24 13.64
CA VAL A 227 10.54 12.99 12.51
C VAL A 227 11.15 12.53 11.18
N LEU A 228 12.48 12.37 11.12
CA LEU A 228 13.15 11.86 9.92
C LEU A 228 12.71 10.44 9.56
N LEU A 229 12.52 9.57 10.55
CA LEU A 229 12.00 8.23 10.35
C LEU A 229 10.55 8.27 9.83
N LEU A 230 9.70 9.16 10.35
CA LEU A 230 8.34 9.38 9.87
C LEU A 230 8.31 9.86 8.42
N VAL A 231 9.14 10.85 8.09
CA VAL A 231 9.24 11.38 6.70
C VAL A 231 9.73 10.29 5.74
N TRP A 232 10.75 9.53 6.16
CA TRP A 232 11.25 8.40 5.37
C TRP A 232 10.18 7.31 5.19
N ALA A 233 9.45 6.98 6.26
CA ALA A 233 8.35 6.05 6.22
C ALA A 233 7.22 6.53 5.29
N ALA A 234 6.79 7.78 5.45
CA ALA A 234 5.76 8.38 4.59
C ALA A 234 6.18 8.35 3.10
N GLY A 235 7.45 8.64 2.79
CA GLY A 235 7.99 8.51 1.45
C GLY A 235 7.92 7.08 0.91
N ARG A 236 8.24 6.08 1.74
CA ARG A 236 8.12 4.66 1.35
C ARG A 236 6.68 4.22 1.18
N TYR A 237 5.76 4.67 2.05
CA TYR A 237 4.32 4.41 1.89
C TYR A 237 3.75 5.06 0.63
N ALA A 238 4.16 6.28 0.31
CA ALA A 238 3.74 6.97 -0.91
C ALA A 238 4.21 6.26 -2.19
N SER A 239 5.34 5.55 -2.14
CA SER A 239 5.88 4.76 -3.26
C SER A 239 5.46 3.28 -3.24
N ALA A 240 4.83 2.80 -2.17
CA ALA A 240 4.30 1.43 -2.10
C ALA A 240 3.08 1.26 -3.04
N LEU A 241 2.89 0.02 -3.53
CA LEU A 241 1.67 -0.31 -4.26
C LEU A 241 0.46 -0.06 -3.34
N PRO A 242 -0.55 0.70 -3.80
CA PRO A 242 -1.77 0.90 -3.03
C PRO A 242 -2.55 -0.41 -2.89
N THR A 243 -3.36 -0.52 -1.84
CA THR A 243 -4.28 -1.66 -1.67
C THR A 243 -5.38 -1.62 -2.72
N LEU A 244 -5.79 -2.81 -3.18
CA LEU A 244 -6.93 -2.97 -4.09
C LEU A 244 -8.23 -2.58 -3.39
N ARG A 245 -9.14 -1.98 -4.15
CA ARG A 245 -10.46 -1.57 -3.68
C ARG A 245 -11.55 -2.02 -4.63
N LEU A 246 -12.72 -2.30 -4.07
CA LEU A 246 -13.95 -2.54 -4.82
C LEU A 246 -14.46 -1.22 -5.40
N VAL A 247 -14.83 -1.22 -6.68
CA VAL A 247 -15.42 -0.03 -7.34
C VAL A 247 -16.74 0.34 -6.69
N GLU A 248 -17.54 -0.65 -6.26
CA GLU A 248 -18.88 -0.46 -5.68
C GLU A 248 -18.90 0.42 -4.43
N ASN A 249 -17.92 0.27 -3.53
CA ASN A 249 -17.96 0.92 -2.21
C ASN A 249 -16.65 1.60 -1.80
N GLY A 250 -15.59 1.49 -2.62
CA GLY A 250 -14.27 2.05 -2.35
C GLY A 250 -13.51 1.42 -1.18
N LEU A 251 -14.01 0.29 -0.64
CA LEU A 251 -13.38 -0.42 0.47
C LEU A 251 -12.45 -1.53 -0.03
N GLU A 252 -11.54 -1.96 0.83
CA GLU A 252 -10.71 -3.14 0.58
C GLU A 252 -11.60 -4.38 0.50
N PRO A 253 -11.42 -5.26 -0.52
CA PRO A 253 -12.21 -6.47 -0.63
C PRO A 253 -11.93 -7.38 0.58
N PRO A 254 -12.96 -7.77 1.35
CA PRO A 254 -12.77 -8.70 2.43
C PRO A 254 -12.35 -10.08 1.89
N LEU A 255 -11.29 -10.64 2.45
CA LEU A 255 -10.73 -11.92 2.05
C LEU A 255 -11.00 -12.97 3.13
N THR A 256 -11.65 -14.05 2.74
CA THR A 256 -11.95 -15.18 3.61
C THR A 256 -11.43 -16.48 2.99
N ILE A 257 -11.07 -17.42 3.84
CA ILE A 257 -10.60 -18.73 3.42
C ILE A 257 -11.57 -19.82 3.89
N ALA A 258 -11.84 -20.82 3.05
CA ALA A 258 -12.64 -21.97 3.44
C ALA A 258 -11.94 -22.78 4.55
N GLN A 259 -12.72 -23.40 5.44
CA GLN A 259 -12.16 -24.17 6.56
C GLN A 259 -11.18 -25.28 6.16
N ALA A 260 -11.40 -25.85 4.98
CA ALA A 260 -10.57 -26.94 4.45
C ALA A 260 -9.24 -26.46 3.85
N ASN A 261 -9.07 -25.15 3.62
CA ASN A 261 -7.90 -24.60 2.97
C ASN A 261 -7.00 -23.86 3.99
N LYS A 262 -5.69 -24.00 3.81
CA LYS A 262 -4.64 -23.26 4.53
C LYS A 262 -4.21 -22.02 3.74
N TRP A 263 -4.20 -22.13 2.41
CA TRP A 263 -3.74 -21.12 1.48
C TRP A 263 -4.86 -20.61 0.57
N HIS A 264 -4.83 -19.32 0.26
CA HIS A 264 -5.70 -18.73 -0.76
C HIS A 264 -5.18 -19.06 -2.16
N LEU A 265 -3.86 -19.09 -2.33
CA LEU A 265 -3.19 -19.28 -3.60
C LEU A 265 -1.95 -20.16 -3.42
N PHE A 266 -1.79 -21.13 -4.33
CA PHE A 266 -0.55 -21.87 -4.56
C PHE A 266 0.09 -21.35 -5.84
N VAL A 267 1.37 -20.98 -5.82
CA VAL A 267 2.08 -20.47 -7.00
C VAL A 267 3.02 -21.54 -7.53
N SER A 268 2.66 -22.12 -8.67
CA SER A 268 3.47 -23.08 -9.41
C SER A 268 4.32 -22.35 -10.45
N HIS A 269 5.62 -22.58 -10.45
CA HIS A 269 6.57 -21.92 -11.35
C HIS A 269 7.80 -22.79 -11.60
N VAL A 270 8.50 -22.55 -12.69
CA VAL A 270 9.81 -23.16 -12.94
C VAL A 270 10.93 -22.30 -12.35
N TRP A 271 11.83 -22.91 -11.60
CA TRP A 271 12.87 -22.18 -10.86
C TRP A 271 13.81 -21.38 -11.78
N ALA A 272 14.18 -21.95 -12.92
CA ALA A 272 15.16 -21.35 -13.82
C ALA A 272 14.71 -20.02 -14.44
N THR A 273 13.42 -19.86 -14.74
CA THR A 273 12.90 -18.71 -15.52
C THR A 273 11.74 -17.97 -14.84
N GLY A 274 11.10 -18.58 -13.83
CA GLY A 274 9.88 -18.05 -13.20
C GLY A 274 10.04 -17.59 -11.76
N GLN A 275 11.08 -18.02 -11.02
CA GLN A 275 11.21 -17.83 -9.57
C GLN A 275 11.11 -16.37 -9.13
N ASP A 276 11.87 -15.47 -9.74
CA ASP A 276 11.89 -14.04 -9.35
C ASP A 276 10.52 -13.39 -9.54
N GLN A 277 9.82 -13.76 -10.63
CA GLN A 277 8.51 -13.18 -10.92
C GLN A 277 7.42 -13.81 -10.05
N ALA A 278 7.47 -15.09 -9.75
CA ALA A 278 6.57 -15.75 -8.79
C ALA A 278 6.70 -15.12 -7.41
N ALA A 279 7.92 -14.87 -6.93
CA ALA A 279 8.18 -14.16 -5.68
C ALA A 279 7.66 -12.70 -5.71
N ASN A 280 7.79 -12.01 -6.86
CA ASN A 280 7.27 -10.67 -7.03
C ASN A 280 5.73 -10.65 -7.01
N ILE A 281 5.07 -11.60 -7.69
CA ILE A 281 3.61 -11.77 -7.65
C ILE A 281 3.14 -12.00 -6.20
N LYS A 282 3.78 -12.95 -5.47
CA LYS A 282 3.45 -13.22 -4.07
C LYS A 282 3.52 -11.95 -3.22
N ARG A 283 4.65 -11.24 -3.25
CA ARG A 283 4.86 -10.01 -2.47
C ARG A 283 3.89 -8.91 -2.86
N ALA A 284 3.67 -8.70 -4.16
CA ALA A 284 2.78 -7.66 -4.65
C ALA A 284 1.32 -7.95 -4.25
N LEU A 285 0.85 -9.20 -4.37
CA LEU A 285 -0.48 -9.59 -3.92
C LEU A 285 -0.65 -9.44 -2.40
N GLN A 286 0.35 -9.81 -1.60
CA GLN A 286 0.29 -9.64 -0.14
C GLN A 286 0.20 -8.18 0.29
N VAL A 287 0.83 -7.27 -0.46
CA VAL A 287 0.75 -5.82 -0.23
C VAL A 287 -0.59 -5.26 -0.69
N THR A 288 -1.02 -5.64 -1.90
CA THR A 288 -2.23 -5.07 -2.53
C THR A 288 -3.53 -5.68 -2.04
N LEU A 289 -3.47 -6.92 -1.54
CA LEU A 289 -4.59 -7.66 -0.97
C LEU A 289 -4.20 -8.17 0.44
N PRO A 290 -4.25 -7.31 1.48
CA PRO A 290 -3.83 -7.66 2.83
C PRO A 290 -4.59 -8.85 3.39
N GLY A 291 -3.87 -9.75 4.07
CA GLY A 291 -4.43 -10.99 4.63
C GLY A 291 -4.41 -12.16 3.65
N SER A 292 -3.93 -11.99 2.41
CA SER A 292 -3.74 -13.10 1.48
C SER A 292 -2.63 -14.06 1.98
N ARG A 293 -2.94 -15.36 2.01
CA ARG A 293 -2.00 -16.43 2.35
C ARG A 293 -1.61 -17.12 1.04
N ILE A 294 -0.38 -16.94 0.63
CA ILE A 294 0.12 -17.42 -0.66
C ILE A 294 1.30 -18.37 -0.41
N PHE A 295 1.16 -19.59 -0.89
CA PHE A 295 2.22 -20.59 -0.85
C PHE A 295 3.16 -20.41 -2.05
N LEU A 296 4.45 -20.38 -1.78
CA LEU A 296 5.53 -20.42 -2.76
C LEU A 296 6.60 -21.39 -2.23
N ASP A 297 6.94 -22.40 -2.99
CA ASP A 297 7.82 -23.50 -2.57
C ASP A 297 9.19 -23.05 -2.02
N VAL A 298 9.79 -22.03 -2.62
CA VAL A 298 11.09 -21.49 -2.15
C VAL A 298 11.04 -20.91 -0.74
N ASP A 299 9.89 -20.35 -0.34
CA ASP A 299 9.73 -19.67 0.95
C ASP A 299 9.10 -20.58 2.02
N ASP A 300 8.21 -21.50 1.60
CA ASP A 300 7.23 -22.13 2.49
C ASP A 300 7.34 -23.65 2.54
N LEU A 301 8.18 -24.28 1.67
CA LEU A 301 8.29 -25.72 1.57
C LEU A 301 9.33 -26.26 2.58
N GLU A 302 8.87 -27.02 3.56
CA GLU A 302 9.72 -27.71 4.53
C GLU A 302 10.09 -29.14 4.07
N ASP A 303 9.19 -29.81 3.33
CA ASP A 303 9.35 -31.17 2.80
C ASP A 303 8.78 -31.30 1.39
N ILE A 304 9.61 -31.73 0.43
CA ILE A 304 9.21 -31.97 -0.96
C ILE A 304 8.09 -33.04 -1.08
N GLY A 305 7.98 -33.93 -0.09
CA GLY A 305 6.92 -34.93 0.00
C GLY A 305 5.54 -34.34 0.30
N ALA A 306 5.46 -33.15 0.88
CA ALA A 306 4.21 -32.50 1.26
C ALA A 306 3.55 -31.64 0.15
N LEU A 307 4.15 -31.54 -1.03
CA LEU A 307 3.74 -30.64 -2.11
C LEU A 307 2.27 -30.84 -2.53
N GLU A 308 1.82 -32.08 -2.73
CA GLU A 308 0.43 -32.39 -3.09
C GLU A 308 -0.56 -32.08 -1.95
N SER A 309 -0.09 -32.15 -0.70
CA SER A 309 -0.88 -31.75 0.46
C SER A 309 -1.11 -30.25 0.46
N GLU A 310 -0.08 -29.42 0.19
CA GLU A 310 -0.20 -27.97 0.15
C GLU A 310 -1.09 -27.51 -1.01
N ILE A 311 -1.01 -28.16 -2.19
CA ILE A 311 -1.94 -27.93 -3.32
C ILE A 311 -3.38 -28.26 -2.89
N SER A 312 -3.57 -29.39 -2.22
CA SER A 312 -4.89 -29.82 -1.75
C SER A 312 -5.53 -28.84 -0.79
N GLN A 313 -4.72 -28.20 0.05
CA GLN A 313 -5.10 -27.19 1.03
C GLN A 313 -5.12 -25.75 0.48
N SER A 314 -4.95 -25.57 -0.84
CA SER A 314 -5.03 -24.27 -1.51
C SER A 314 -6.39 -24.08 -2.17
N ALA A 315 -6.94 -22.86 -2.13
CA ALA A 315 -8.20 -22.53 -2.77
C ALA A 315 -8.05 -22.40 -4.29
N LEU A 316 -6.91 -21.87 -4.76
CA LEU A 316 -6.61 -21.56 -6.15
C LEU A 316 -5.15 -21.93 -6.46
N VAL A 317 -4.88 -22.37 -7.68
CA VAL A 317 -3.52 -22.62 -8.19
C VAL A 317 -3.21 -21.63 -9.30
N LEU A 318 -2.13 -20.86 -9.16
CA LEU A 318 -1.58 -20.00 -10.20
C LEU A 318 -0.45 -20.73 -10.89
N MET A 319 -0.56 -20.93 -12.20
CA MET A 319 0.50 -21.42 -13.05
C MET A 319 1.24 -20.24 -13.70
N PHE A 320 2.49 -20.04 -13.32
CA PHE A 320 3.34 -19.06 -13.98
C PHE A 320 4.06 -19.68 -15.17
N LEU A 321 3.48 -19.52 -16.35
CA LEU A 321 3.97 -20.06 -17.60
C LEU A 321 5.22 -19.29 -18.07
N SER A 322 6.34 -19.98 -18.10
CA SER A 322 7.60 -19.54 -18.68
C SER A 322 8.34 -20.71 -19.28
N LYS A 323 9.35 -20.45 -20.09
CA LYS A 323 10.11 -21.46 -20.83
C LYS A 323 10.58 -22.59 -19.92
N GLY A 324 10.25 -23.82 -20.31
CA GLY A 324 10.60 -25.02 -19.57
C GLY A 324 9.60 -25.44 -18.50
N TYR A 325 8.43 -24.78 -18.37
CA TYR A 325 7.43 -25.13 -17.37
C TYR A 325 6.99 -26.59 -17.48
N PHE A 326 6.62 -27.04 -18.68
CA PHE A 326 6.19 -28.42 -18.92
C PHE A 326 7.34 -29.42 -19.06
N SER A 327 8.59 -28.96 -19.06
CA SER A 327 9.78 -29.80 -18.97
C SER A 327 10.21 -30.05 -17.52
N SER A 328 9.68 -29.28 -16.57
CA SER A 328 9.97 -29.42 -15.15
C SER A 328 9.17 -30.57 -14.53
N ARG A 329 9.87 -31.52 -13.93
CA ARG A 329 9.26 -32.66 -13.25
C ARG A 329 8.35 -32.24 -12.08
N ASN A 330 8.76 -31.22 -11.32
CA ASN A 330 7.99 -30.72 -10.20
C ASN A 330 6.74 -29.97 -10.67
N CYS A 331 6.85 -29.07 -11.64
CA CYS A 331 5.70 -28.37 -12.20
C CYS A 331 4.66 -29.34 -12.78
N LEU A 332 5.10 -30.39 -13.50
CA LEU A 332 4.19 -31.42 -14.00
C LEU A 332 3.51 -32.21 -12.88
N ARG A 333 4.21 -32.48 -11.78
CA ARG A 333 3.65 -33.13 -10.60
C ARG A 333 2.58 -32.25 -9.94
N GLU A 334 2.88 -30.96 -9.79
CA GLU A 334 1.98 -29.97 -9.22
C GLU A 334 0.70 -29.84 -10.03
N ILE A 335 0.83 -29.66 -11.35
CA ILE A 335 -0.35 -29.45 -12.19
C ILE A 335 -1.20 -30.70 -12.36
N ARG A 336 -0.58 -31.88 -12.41
CA ARG A 336 -1.33 -33.15 -12.39
C ARG A 336 -2.17 -33.26 -11.12
N CYS A 337 -1.59 -32.93 -9.95
CA CYS A 337 -2.32 -32.92 -8.70
C CYS A 337 -3.47 -31.89 -8.71
N ALA A 338 -3.24 -30.67 -9.22
CA ALA A 338 -4.25 -29.63 -9.32
C ALA A 338 -5.43 -30.05 -10.22
N VAL A 339 -5.14 -30.62 -11.41
CA VAL A 339 -6.16 -31.13 -12.35
C VAL A 339 -6.94 -32.30 -11.76
N GLN A 340 -6.25 -33.31 -11.19
CA GLN A 340 -6.90 -34.47 -10.55
C GLN A 340 -7.82 -34.05 -9.42
N ARG A 341 -7.46 -33.03 -8.65
CA ARG A 341 -8.27 -32.49 -7.53
C ARG A 341 -9.27 -31.44 -7.96
N ARG A 342 -9.39 -31.16 -9.26
CA ARG A 342 -10.31 -30.14 -9.81
C ARG A 342 -10.14 -28.78 -9.14
N LYS A 343 -8.91 -28.39 -8.85
CA LYS A 343 -8.62 -27.06 -8.31
C LYS A 343 -8.85 -25.99 -9.37
N PRO A 344 -9.40 -24.82 -9.03
CA PRO A 344 -9.39 -23.67 -9.94
C PRO A 344 -7.95 -23.32 -10.31
N ILE A 345 -7.70 -23.06 -11.60
CA ILE A 345 -6.36 -22.74 -12.13
C ILE A 345 -6.44 -21.38 -12.80
N VAL A 346 -5.48 -20.51 -12.48
CA VAL A 346 -5.23 -19.24 -13.16
C VAL A 346 -3.93 -19.36 -13.93
N LEU A 347 -3.99 -19.06 -15.23
CA LEU A 347 -2.83 -19.03 -16.09
C LEU A 347 -2.25 -17.61 -16.09
N VAL A 348 -0.98 -17.49 -15.73
CA VAL A 348 -0.20 -16.25 -15.81
C VAL A 348 1.02 -16.51 -16.65
N ARG A 349 1.24 -15.70 -17.68
CA ARG A 349 2.31 -15.90 -18.65
C ARG A 349 3.35 -14.78 -18.55
N GLU A 350 4.64 -15.11 -18.54
CA GLU A 350 5.70 -14.11 -18.75
C GLU A 350 5.55 -13.47 -20.13
N ALA A 351 5.31 -12.16 -20.18
CA ALA A 351 5.07 -11.47 -21.45
C ALA A 351 6.38 -11.17 -22.21
N ASN A 352 7.53 -11.23 -21.55
CA ASN A 352 8.81 -10.85 -22.14
C ASN A 352 9.56 -12.10 -22.64
N GLU A 353 9.63 -12.30 -23.94
CA GLU A 353 10.33 -13.43 -24.58
C GLU A 353 11.82 -13.48 -24.21
N ALA A 354 12.50 -12.31 -24.13
CA ALA A 354 13.91 -12.23 -23.75
C ALA A 354 14.16 -12.66 -22.29
N LYS A 355 13.09 -12.79 -21.49
CA LYS A 355 13.12 -13.22 -20.09
C LYS A 355 12.47 -14.58 -19.86
N GLY A 356 12.31 -15.36 -20.92
CA GLY A 356 11.74 -16.70 -20.89
C GLY A 356 10.23 -16.74 -21.11
N GLY A 357 9.64 -15.69 -21.68
CA GLY A 357 8.25 -15.72 -22.15
C GLY A 357 8.08 -16.68 -23.32
N LEU A 358 6.90 -17.31 -23.39
CA LEU A 358 6.45 -18.15 -24.50
C LEU A 358 5.07 -17.67 -24.94
N THR A 359 4.72 -17.93 -26.19
CA THR A 359 3.33 -17.75 -26.63
C THR A 359 2.42 -18.74 -25.90
N LEU A 360 1.12 -18.45 -25.86
CA LEU A 360 0.17 -19.40 -25.29
C LEU A 360 0.10 -20.69 -26.14
N GLU A 361 0.26 -20.55 -27.46
CA GLU A 361 0.30 -21.66 -28.43
C GLU A 361 1.50 -22.55 -28.19
N ASP A 362 2.71 -21.99 -28.03
CA ASP A 362 3.91 -22.75 -27.69
C ASP A 362 3.75 -23.49 -26.36
N SER A 363 3.20 -22.81 -25.36
CA SER A 363 2.92 -23.42 -24.04
C SER A 363 1.91 -24.56 -24.14
N TRP A 364 0.91 -24.45 -25.02
CA TRP A 364 -0.05 -25.51 -25.30
C TRP A 364 0.60 -26.70 -25.99
N HIS A 365 1.52 -26.47 -26.94
CA HIS A 365 2.27 -27.50 -27.61
C HIS A 365 3.23 -28.24 -26.67
N GLU A 366 3.91 -27.52 -25.77
CA GLU A 366 4.79 -28.11 -24.74
C GLU A 366 4.01 -28.92 -23.68
N CYS A 367 2.72 -28.65 -23.50
CA CYS A 367 1.89 -29.31 -22.48
C CYS A 367 1.58 -30.76 -22.89
N PRO A 368 1.77 -31.75 -21.98
CA PRO A 368 1.32 -33.12 -22.20
C PRO A 368 -0.15 -33.19 -22.59
N GLU A 369 -0.49 -34.01 -23.58
CA GLU A 369 -1.82 -34.06 -24.17
C GLU A 369 -2.91 -34.33 -23.12
N GLU A 370 -2.63 -35.20 -22.14
CA GLU A 370 -3.56 -35.57 -21.07
C GLU A 370 -3.89 -34.40 -20.11
N LEU A 371 -3.09 -33.30 -20.14
CA LEU A 371 -3.29 -32.15 -19.28
C LEU A 371 -3.91 -30.93 -19.99
N ARG A 372 -3.87 -30.93 -21.34
CA ARG A 372 -4.27 -29.74 -22.15
C ARG A 372 -5.67 -29.27 -21.84
N GLU A 373 -6.65 -30.17 -21.84
CA GLU A 373 -8.03 -29.83 -21.51
C GLU A 373 -8.16 -29.28 -20.08
N GLY A 374 -7.57 -29.97 -19.10
CA GLY A 374 -7.62 -29.56 -17.70
C GLY A 374 -6.92 -28.23 -17.38
N VAL A 375 -5.94 -27.83 -18.22
CA VAL A 375 -5.14 -26.63 -18.01
C VAL A 375 -5.65 -25.43 -18.82
N PHE A 376 -5.96 -25.62 -20.11
CA PHE A 376 -6.20 -24.50 -21.03
C PHE A 376 -7.66 -24.30 -21.40
N ASP A 377 -8.52 -25.32 -21.28
CA ASP A 377 -9.90 -25.21 -21.76
C ASP A 377 -10.69 -24.13 -21.02
N GLY A 378 -11.29 -23.22 -21.81
CA GLY A 378 -12.10 -22.11 -21.30
C GLY A 378 -11.32 -21.05 -20.48
N ARG A 379 -9.96 -21.08 -20.49
CA ARG A 379 -9.15 -20.15 -19.72
C ARG A 379 -8.34 -19.19 -20.59
N HIS A 380 -8.33 -17.93 -20.18
CA HIS A 380 -7.46 -16.92 -20.74
C HIS A 380 -6.21 -16.77 -19.87
N ALA A 381 -5.04 -16.66 -20.50
CA ALA A 381 -3.81 -16.37 -19.79
C ALA A 381 -3.68 -14.88 -19.51
N ILE A 382 -3.28 -14.54 -18.28
CA ILE A 382 -2.96 -13.18 -17.87
C ILE A 382 -1.50 -12.91 -18.22
N ASP A 383 -1.26 -11.92 -19.08
CA ASP A 383 0.10 -11.49 -19.38
C ASP A 383 0.72 -10.76 -18.19
N TRP A 384 1.87 -11.26 -17.74
CA TRP A 384 2.64 -10.64 -16.67
C TRP A 384 3.67 -9.68 -17.26
N HIS A 385 3.41 -8.39 -17.10
CA HIS A 385 4.29 -7.33 -17.55
C HIS A 385 5.23 -6.83 -16.45
N ARG A 386 6.42 -6.36 -16.85
CA ARG A 386 7.42 -5.80 -15.93
C ARG A 386 7.31 -4.29 -15.76
N ILE A 387 6.57 -3.61 -16.65
CA ILE A 387 6.28 -2.17 -16.56
C ILE A 387 5.17 -1.98 -15.53
N ALA A 388 5.41 -1.07 -14.57
CA ALA A 388 4.60 -0.92 -13.36
C ALA A 388 3.09 -0.72 -13.61
N ASP A 389 2.71 0.07 -14.62
CA ASP A 389 1.29 0.33 -14.87
C ASP A 389 0.58 -0.90 -15.48
N PHE A 390 1.23 -1.62 -16.39
CA PHE A 390 0.72 -2.89 -16.92
C PHE A 390 0.73 -3.99 -15.85
N GLN A 391 1.77 -4.03 -15.00
CA GLN A 391 1.88 -4.99 -13.91
C GLN A 391 0.73 -4.85 -12.89
N LYS A 392 0.29 -3.61 -12.60
CA LYS A 392 -0.89 -3.37 -11.75
C LYS A 392 -2.15 -4.00 -12.36
N MET A 393 -2.31 -3.93 -13.68
CA MET A 393 -3.45 -4.57 -14.35
C MET A 393 -3.38 -6.09 -14.24
N SER A 394 -2.21 -6.67 -14.47
CA SER A 394 -2.01 -8.12 -14.29
C SER A 394 -2.29 -8.55 -12.84
N LEU A 395 -1.82 -7.79 -11.85
CA LEU A 395 -2.12 -8.03 -10.42
C LEU A 395 -3.61 -7.93 -10.11
N LYS A 396 -4.31 -6.96 -10.70
CA LYS A 396 -5.76 -6.78 -10.54
C LYS A 396 -6.52 -8.00 -11.04
N LEU A 397 -6.17 -8.52 -12.21
CA LEU A 397 -6.77 -9.71 -12.78
C LEU A 397 -6.49 -10.97 -11.94
N ILE A 398 -5.26 -11.14 -11.44
CA ILE A 398 -4.92 -12.27 -10.55
C ILE A 398 -5.68 -12.17 -9.24
N ALA A 399 -5.76 -10.98 -8.65
CA ALA A 399 -6.49 -10.74 -7.40
C ALA A 399 -8.00 -10.99 -7.56
N GLU A 400 -8.58 -10.63 -8.70
CA GLU A 400 -9.97 -10.91 -9.03
C GLU A 400 -10.25 -12.42 -9.01
N GLN A 401 -9.40 -13.22 -9.67
CA GLN A 401 -9.54 -14.68 -9.67
C GLN A 401 -9.38 -15.28 -8.27
N LEU A 402 -8.47 -14.74 -7.46
CA LEU A 402 -8.26 -15.15 -6.08
C LEU A 402 -9.50 -14.83 -5.20
N LEU A 403 -10.11 -13.67 -5.38
CA LEU A 403 -11.32 -13.28 -4.68
C LEU A 403 -12.52 -14.13 -5.10
N LEU A 404 -12.70 -14.39 -6.40
CA LEU A 404 -13.77 -15.25 -6.91
C LEU A 404 -13.66 -16.70 -6.40
N ALA A 405 -12.44 -17.19 -6.13
CA ALA A 405 -12.21 -18.48 -5.49
C ALA A 405 -12.48 -18.46 -3.96
N SER A 406 -12.70 -17.29 -3.35
CA SER A 406 -13.01 -17.13 -1.93
C SER A 406 -14.51 -17.42 -1.66
N PRO A 407 -14.86 -18.07 -0.53
CA PRO A 407 -16.24 -18.39 -0.20
C PRO A 407 -17.19 -17.21 -0.18
N GLN A 408 -16.69 -16.02 0.11
CA GLN A 408 -17.47 -14.80 0.20
C GLN A 408 -18.03 -14.35 -1.15
N TYR A 409 -17.32 -14.65 -2.25
CA TYR A 409 -17.69 -14.27 -3.61
C TYR A 409 -18.18 -15.47 -4.44
N ALA A 410 -18.40 -16.65 -3.83
CA ALA A 410 -18.82 -17.87 -4.53
C ALA A 410 -20.16 -17.74 -5.28
N SER A 411 -21.01 -16.80 -4.89
CA SER A 411 -22.26 -16.47 -5.57
C SER A 411 -22.13 -15.40 -6.66
N THR A 412 -20.94 -14.81 -6.82
CA THR A 412 -20.69 -13.76 -7.81
C THR A 412 -20.30 -14.43 -9.12
N HIS A 413 -21.20 -14.46 -10.09
CA HIS A 413 -20.97 -15.06 -11.41
C HIS A 413 -20.35 -14.08 -12.43
N ASN A 414 -20.31 -12.80 -12.10
CA ASN A 414 -19.78 -11.74 -12.96
C ASN A 414 -18.41 -11.26 -12.47
N ALA A 415 -17.70 -10.55 -13.35
CA ALA A 415 -16.44 -9.88 -13.01
C ALA A 415 -16.60 -9.04 -11.73
N LEU A 416 -15.56 -9.07 -10.87
CA LEU A 416 -15.51 -8.27 -9.67
C LEU A 416 -14.75 -6.98 -9.98
N PRO A 417 -15.41 -5.83 -10.11
CA PRO A 417 -14.74 -4.60 -10.50
C PRO A 417 -13.82 -4.08 -9.39
N LEU A 418 -12.51 -4.19 -9.63
CA LEU A 418 -11.45 -3.77 -8.74
C LEU A 418 -10.70 -2.57 -9.32
N TYR A 419 -10.17 -1.70 -8.45
CA TYR A 419 -9.28 -0.62 -8.86
C TYR A 419 -8.17 -0.36 -7.84
N PHE A 420 -7.06 0.21 -8.31
CA PHE A 420 -6.03 0.77 -7.46
C PHE A 420 -6.25 2.27 -7.27
N PRO A 421 -6.23 2.81 -6.03
CA PRO A 421 -6.23 4.24 -5.82
C PRO A 421 -5.11 4.92 -6.60
N GLY A 422 -5.49 5.83 -7.51
CA GLY A 422 -4.53 6.54 -8.35
C GLY A 422 -3.97 5.74 -9.55
N GLU A 423 -4.57 4.59 -9.91
CA GLU A 423 -4.22 3.90 -11.16
C GLU A 423 -4.42 4.83 -12.38
N MET A 424 -3.69 4.51 -13.44
CA MET A 424 -3.79 5.28 -14.67
C MET A 424 -5.05 4.85 -15.43
N SER A 425 -5.94 5.79 -15.66
CA SER A 425 -7.14 5.60 -16.48
C SER A 425 -7.27 6.78 -17.45
N VAL A 426 -7.79 6.51 -18.64
CA VAL A 426 -8.07 7.52 -19.65
C VAL A 426 -8.99 8.62 -19.09
N ASP A 427 -10.00 8.26 -18.30
CA ASP A 427 -10.98 9.18 -17.73
C ASP A 427 -10.38 10.19 -16.74
N MET A 428 -9.23 9.87 -16.18
CA MET A 428 -8.51 10.73 -15.23
C MET A 428 -7.54 11.71 -15.90
N LEU A 429 -7.43 11.67 -17.21
CA LEU A 429 -6.50 12.50 -17.97
C LEU A 429 -7.24 13.63 -18.69
N SER A 430 -6.57 14.76 -18.85
CA SER A 430 -7.01 15.89 -19.67
C SER A 430 -5.83 16.59 -20.28
N PHE A 431 -6.04 17.22 -21.42
CA PHE A 431 -5.04 18.07 -22.07
C PHE A 431 -5.26 19.51 -21.64
N ASP A 432 -4.19 20.19 -21.25
CA ASP A 432 -4.22 21.62 -20.93
C ASP A 432 -4.28 22.49 -22.19
N GLN A 433 -3.75 21.94 -23.31
CA GLN A 433 -3.76 22.60 -24.63
C GLN A 433 -4.21 21.60 -25.71
N PRO A 434 -4.92 22.05 -26.75
CA PRO A 434 -5.31 21.18 -27.85
C PRO A 434 -4.07 20.69 -28.62
N VAL A 435 -4.07 19.39 -28.98
CA VAL A 435 -3.00 18.73 -29.74
C VAL A 435 -3.56 18.28 -31.09
N CYS A 436 -2.81 18.55 -32.17
CA CYS A 436 -3.08 18.03 -33.49
C CYS A 436 -2.17 16.82 -33.77
N LEU A 437 -2.77 15.66 -33.98
CA LEU A 437 -2.09 14.44 -34.37
C LEU A 437 -1.96 14.37 -35.89
N ARG A 438 -0.72 14.38 -36.36
CA ARG A 438 -0.39 14.16 -37.76
C ARG A 438 0.01 12.71 -37.98
N PHE A 439 -0.36 12.14 -39.11
CA PHE A 439 0.03 10.79 -39.51
C PHE A 439 0.22 10.67 -41.02
N SER A 440 1.05 9.73 -41.43
CA SER A 440 1.25 9.38 -42.82
C SER A 440 0.17 8.41 -43.28
N LEU A 441 -0.40 8.65 -44.45
CA LEU A 441 -1.31 7.70 -45.13
C LEU A 441 -0.60 6.41 -45.53
N HIS A 442 0.74 6.44 -45.65
CA HIS A 442 1.61 5.30 -45.91
C HIS A 442 1.92 4.48 -44.64
N ASN A 443 1.43 4.90 -43.47
CA ASN A 443 1.60 4.17 -42.20
C ASN A 443 0.33 3.35 -41.90
N ALA A 444 0.25 2.18 -42.48
CA ALA A 444 -0.91 1.32 -42.38
C ALA A 444 -1.33 1.04 -40.94
N GLY A 445 -2.60 1.31 -40.60
CA GLY A 445 -3.15 1.13 -39.24
C GLY A 445 -2.99 2.36 -38.33
N ALA A 446 -2.17 3.34 -38.67
CA ALA A 446 -1.99 4.55 -37.87
C ALA A 446 -3.30 5.32 -37.66
N GLY A 447 -4.11 5.44 -38.72
CA GLY A 447 -5.42 6.14 -38.68
C GLY A 447 -6.35 5.53 -37.62
N SER A 448 -6.48 4.22 -37.56
CA SER A 448 -7.36 3.55 -36.57
C SER A 448 -6.91 3.76 -35.12
N VAL A 449 -5.61 3.71 -34.86
CA VAL A 449 -5.06 3.97 -33.51
C VAL A 449 -5.26 5.43 -33.10
N ILE A 450 -5.08 6.36 -34.04
CA ILE A 450 -5.35 7.80 -33.82
C ILE A 450 -6.83 8.05 -33.54
N GLU A 451 -7.72 7.45 -34.30
CA GLU A 451 -9.17 7.57 -34.08
C GLU A 451 -9.58 6.99 -32.72
N GLU A 452 -9.02 5.86 -32.33
CA GLU A 452 -9.23 5.28 -31.00
C GLU A 452 -8.83 6.30 -29.92
N LEU A 453 -7.65 6.89 -30.01
CA LEU A 453 -7.13 7.89 -29.09
C LEU A 453 -7.99 9.18 -29.11
N ALA A 454 -8.31 9.70 -30.29
CA ALA A 454 -9.11 10.90 -30.45
C ALA A 454 -10.56 10.72 -29.95
N SER A 455 -11.13 9.52 -30.09
CA SER A 455 -12.47 9.21 -29.58
C SER A 455 -12.60 9.39 -28.07
N ARG A 456 -11.51 9.14 -27.34
CA ARG A 456 -11.44 9.29 -25.87
C ARG A 456 -11.22 10.74 -25.43
N PHE A 457 -10.67 11.60 -26.29
CA PHE A 457 -10.31 13.00 -25.98
C PHE A 457 -10.88 13.99 -27.02
N ARG A 458 -12.12 13.81 -27.44
CA ARG A 458 -12.79 14.51 -28.59
C ARG A 458 -12.64 16.03 -28.59
N HIS A 459 -12.51 16.68 -27.45
CA HIS A 459 -12.43 18.14 -27.36
C HIS A 459 -10.99 18.67 -27.35
N SER A 460 -10.01 17.81 -27.24
CA SER A 460 -8.61 18.18 -27.03
C SER A 460 -7.67 17.64 -28.11
N LEU A 461 -8.06 16.57 -28.80
CA LEU A 461 -7.29 15.98 -29.88
C LEU A 461 -7.99 16.23 -31.21
N SER A 462 -7.25 16.76 -32.18
CA SER A 462 -7.65 16.85 -33.59
C SER A 462 -6.71 15.97 -34.43
N VAL A 463 -7.20 15.52 -35.58
CA VAL A 463 -6.48 14.58 -36.45
C VAL A 463 -6.39 15.17 -37.83
N ALA A 464 -5.20 15.14 -38.45
CA ALA A 464 -4.98 15.58 -39.80
C ALA A 464 -3.88 14.72 -40.48
N PRO A 465 -4.09 14.30 -41.75
CA PRO A 465 -3.04 13.63 -42.51
C PRO A 465 -1.90 14.60 -42.86
N CYS A 466 -0.69 14.07 -43.06
CA CYS A 466 0.48 14.90 -43.43
C CYS A 466 0.38 15.58 -44.80
N SER A 467 -0.50 15.10 -45.69
CA SER A 467 -0.76 15.73 -47.00
C SER A 467 -1.48 17.09 -46.93
N GLU A 468 -2.07 17.43 -45.78
CA GLU A 468 -2.66 18.76 -45.56
C GLU A 468 -1.61 19.72 -45.04
N ALA A 469 -1.50 20.92 -45.63
CA ALA A 469 -0.55 21.95 -45.26
C ALA A 469 -0.61 22.25 -43.73
N PRO A 470 0.54 22.56 -43.06
CA PRO A 470 0.55 22.98 -41.68
C PRO A 470 -0.37 24.19 -41.48
N LEU A 471 -1.12 24.20 -40.37
CA LEU A 471 -2.04 25.28 -40.00
C LEU A 471 -1.32 26.59 -39.56
N SER A 472 -0.05 26.74 -39.90
CA SER A 472 0.74 27.95 -39.70
C SER A 472 0.85 28.75 -40.98
N GLU A 473 0.27 29.96 -40.95
CA GLU A 473 0.50 31.10 -41.86
C GLU A 473 -0.05 31.02 -43.29
N SER A 474 -1.34 31.21 -43.48
CA SER A 474 -1.80 31.97 -44.61
C SER A 474 -2.22 33.39 -44.16
N GLY A 475 -1.21 34.21 -43.93
CA GLY A 475 -1.37 35.63 -43.84
C GLY A 475 -1.04 36.22 -45.17
N SER A 476 -2.04 36.47 -46.04
CA SER A 476 -2.08 37.67 -46.90
C SER A 476 -3.44 37.83 -47.60
N GLU A 477 -4.08 38.92 -47.23
CA GLU A 477 -4.95 39.79 -48.01
C GLU A 477 -6.27 39.25 -48.62
N SER A 478 -7.38 39.43 -47.91
CA SER A 478 -8.36 40.45 -48.30
C SER A 478 -9.59 40.45 -47.40
N GLY A 479 -9.90 41.63 -46.94
CA GLY A 479 -11.01 42.17 -46.20
C GLY A 479 -12.25 41.36 -45.92
N ALA A 480 -12.57 41.20 -44.65
CA ALA A 480 -13.84 41.53 -44.01
C ALA A 480 -13.77 41.16 -42.53
N ALA A 481 -14.01 42.16 -41.68
CA ALA A 481 -14.05 42.04 -40.23
C ALA A 481 -15.15 41.10 -39.78
N SER A 482 -14.80 40.05 -38.99
CA SER A 482 -15.66 39.56 -37.91
C SER A 482 -14.91 38.58 -37.00
N SER A 483 -14.95 38.89 -35.69
CA SER A 483 -14.67 38.09 -34.51
C SER A 483 -13.24 37.56 -34.30
N LEU A 484 -12.48 38.28 -33.46
CA LEU A 484 -11.33 37.85 -32.70
C LEU A 484 -11.64 36.60 -31.85
N THR A 485 -11.37 35.43 -32.40
CA THR A 485 -11.06 34.26 -31.56
C THR A 485 -9.55 34.05 -31.64
N SER A 486 -8.86 34.36 -30.57
CA SER A 486 -7.43 34.08 -30.38
C SER A 486 -7.18 32.58 -30.61
N ALA A 487 -6.60 32.25 -31.75
CA ALA A 487 -6.13 30.90 -32.02
C ALA A 487 -4.99 30.59 -31.05
N THR A 488 -5.27 29.86 -29.98
CA THR A 488 -4.24 29.26 -29.11
C THR A 488 -3.36 28.38 -30.00
N PRO A 489 -2.01 28.51 -29.90
CA PRO A 489 -1.10 27.70 -30.69
C PRO A 489 -1.36 26.22 -30.41
N ARG A 490 -1.75 25.46 -31.41
CA ARG A 490 -1.95 24.02 -31.34
C ARG A 490 -0.60 23.33 -31.44
N ARG A 491 -0.28 22.45 -30.48
CA ARG A 491 0.91 21.60 -30.55
C ARG A 491 0.67 20.51 -31.60
N GLU A 492 1.51 20.44 -32.62
CA GLU A 492 1.47 19.37 -33.63
C GLU A 492 2.44 18.25 -33.22
N VAL A 493 2.00 17.00 -33.34
CA VAL A 493 2.76 15.79 -33.05
C VAL A 493 2.56 14.78 -34.17
N PHE A 494 3.64 14.29 -34.74
CA PHE A 494 3.59 13.21 -35.72
C PHE A 494 3.51 11.86 -34.99
N MET A 495 2.49 11.07 -35.26
CA MET A 495 2.34 9.73 -34.71
C MET A 495 2.87 8.68 -35.69
N LEU A 496 3.89 7.96 -35.27
CA LEU A 496 4.47 6.82 -35.98
C LEU A 496 3.99 5.51 -35.33
N TYR A 497 3.16 4.76 -36.05
CA TYR A 497 2.67 3.46 -35.61
C TYR A 497 3.59 2.35 -36.13
N LEU A 498 4.22 1.63 -35.21
CA LEU A 498 5.21 0.59 -35.47
C LEU A 498 4.55 -0.79 -35.36
N ARG A 499 4.46 -1.48 -36.49
CA ARG A 499 3.99 -2.87 -36.66
C ARG A 499 4.87 -3.61 -37.67
N SER A 500 4.75 -4.92 -37.79
CA SER A 500 5.61 -5.75 -38.65
C SER A 500 5.74 -5.28 -40.10
N GLY A 501 4.71 -4.62 -40.65
CA GLY A 501 4.72 -4.04 -41.99
C GLY A 501 5.26 -2.61 -42.09
N THR A 502 5.64 -1.97 -40.97
CA THR A 502 6.16 -0.59 -40.99
C THR A 502 7.55 -0.56 -41.60
N PHE A 503 7.78 0.33 -42.56
CA PHE A 503 8.97 0.40 -43.40
C PHE A 503 9.24 -0.83 -44.28
N VAL A 504 8.22 -1.62 -44.59
CA VAL A 504 8.32 -2.80 -45.46
C VAL A 504 7.39 -2.63 -46.68
N GLY A 505 7.87 -2.99 -47.89
CA GLY A 505 7.08 -2.93 -49.10
C GLY A 505 7.00 -1.54 -49.76
N ASP A 506 6.02 -1.35 -50.63
CA ASP A 506 5.89 -0.15 -51.48
C ASP A 506 5.63 1.15 -50.71
N GLU A 507 4.94 1.06 -49.57
CA GLU A 507 4.60 2.20 -48.71
C GLU A 507 5.79 2.74 -47.90
N ALA A 508 6.88 1.97 -47.81
CA ALA A 508 8.06 2.31 -46.98
C ALA A 508 8.67 3.65 -47.41
N HIS A 509 8.78 3.91 -48.70
CA HIS A 509 9.36 5.14 -49.25
C HIS A 509 8.50 6.36 -48.94
N GLY A 510 7.17 6.25 -49.08
CA GLY A 510 6.22 7.30 -48.75
C GLY A 510 6.25 7.67 -47.28
N LEU A 511 6.20 6.66 -46.41
CA LEU A 511 6.31 6.87 -44.96
C LEU A 511 7.63 7.54 -44.56
N ALA A 512 8.75 7.09 -45.12
CA ALA A 512 10.06 7.69 -44.82
C ALA A 512 10.16 9.16 -45.29
N ALA A 513 9.55 9.50 -46.46
CA ALA A 513 9.51 10.87 -46.95
C ALA A 513 8.68 11.78 -46.04
N ASP A 514 7.49 11.35 -45.62
CA ASP A 514 6.63 12.08 -44.70
C ASP A 514 7.33 12.31 -43.35
N LEU A 515 8.03 11.29 -42.85
CA LEU A 515 8.73 11.37 -41.57
C LEU A 515 9.94 12.35 -41.65
N ARG A 516 10.71 12.33 -42.76
CA ARG A 516 11.77 13.32 -42.99
C ARG A 516 11.22 14.74 -43.03
N SER A 517 10.09 14.93 -43.68
CA SER A 517 9.41 16.23 -43.74
C SER A 517 8.98 16.68 -42.31
N ALA A 518 8.39 15.80 -41.53
CA ALA A 518 7.98 16.08 -40.16
C ALA A 518 9.19 16.43 -39.25
N CYS A 519 10.29 15.68 -39.38
CA CYS A 519 11.53 15.97 -38.66
C CYS A 519 12.17 17.29 -39.07
N ALA A 520 12.20 17.60 -40.39
CA ALA A 520 12.70 18.86 -40.91
C ALA A 520 11.86 20.07 -40.44
N ALA A 521 10.56 19.88 -40.27
CA ALA A 521 9.66 20.87 -39.67
C ALA A 521 9.79 21.02 -38.16
N GLY A 522 10.68 20.24 -37.50
CA GLY A 522 10.87 20.24 -36.04
C GLY A 522 9.68 19.64 -35.28
N MET A 523 8.85 18.86 -35.95
CA MET A 523 7.69 18.22 -35.34
C MET A 523 8.11 17.10 -34.41
N HIS A 524 7.52 17.03 -33.22
CA HIS A 524 7.77 15.92 -32.29
C HIS A 524 7.17 14.63 -32.85
N VAL A 525 7.99 13.56 -32.93
CA VAL A 525 7.54 12.22 -33.34
C VAL A 525 7.25 11.39 -32.13
N LEU A 526 5.99 10.91 -32.00
CA LEU A 526 5.60 9.92 -31.00
C LEU A 526 5.52 8.54 -31.67
N ALA A 527 6.42 7.64 -31.31
CA ALA A 527 6.38 6.26 -31.73
C ALA A 527 5.43 5.45 -30.83
N ILE A 528 4.50 4.72 -31.44
CA ILE A 528 3.61 3.76 -30.78
C ILE A 528 3.90 2.38 -31.33
N HIS A 529 4.33 1.48 -30.47
CA HIS A 529 4.73 0.11 -30.83
C HIS A 529 3.62 -0.89 -30.54
N GLU A 530 3.11 -1.52 -31.59
CA GLU A 530 2.11 -2.58 -31.45
C GLU A 530 2.75 -3.86 -30.93
N ASN A 531 2.17 -4.44 -29.88
CA ASN A 531 2.58 -5.70 -29.29
C ASN A 531 1.51 -6.80 -29.40
N ASP A 532 0.35 -6.49 -29.96
CA ASP A 532 -0.68 -7.49 -30.26
C ASP A 532 -0.34 -8.22 -31.56
N PRO A 533 -0.01 -9.53 -31.53
CA PRO A 533 0.28 -10.32 -32.73
C PRO A 533 -0.86 -10.29 -33.76
N ALA A 534 -2.12 -10.21 -33.28
CA ALA A 534 -3.29 -10.14 -34.17
C ALA A 534 -3.34 -8.84 -34.98
N GLN A 535 -2.69 -7.77 -34.51
CA GLN A 535 -2.57 -6.48 -35.18
C GLN A 535 -1.21 -6.28 -35.88
N GLY A 536 -0.41 -7.35 -35.98
CA GLY A 536 0.92 -7.30 -36.57
C GLY A 536 2.02 -6.84 -35.62
N GLY A 537 1.85 -7.09 -34.32
CA GLY A 537 2.88 -6.87 -33.31
C GLY A 537 4.12 -7.71 -33.59
N CYS A 538 5.31 -7.13 -33.38
CA CYS A 538 6.59 -7.79 -33.54
C CYS A 538 7.62 -7.24 -32.56
N ALA A 539 8.78 -7.92 -32.46
CA ALA A 539 9.87 -7.45 -31.59
C ALA A 539 10.42 -6.10 -32.09
N PHE A 540 10.77 -5.20 -31.16
CA PHE A 540 11.28 -3.87 -31.49
C PHE A 540 12.55 -3.88 -32.34
N SER A 541 13.38 -4.93 -32.20
CA SER A 541 14.59 -5.14 -33.01
C SER A 541 14.31 -5.20 -34.51
N HIS A 542 13.09 -5.57 -34.93
CA HIS A 542 12.67 -5.58 -36.33
C HIS A 542 12.78 -4.17 -36.94
N PHE A 543 12.40 -3.12 -36.21
CA PHE A 543 12.44 -1.75 -36.73
C PHE A 543 13.85 -1.19 -36.87
N LEU A 544 14.81 -1.67 -36.08
CA LEU A 544 16.21 -1.27 -36.22
C LEU A 544 16.84 -1.77 -37.54
N THR A 545 16.24 -2.80 -38.17
CA THR A 545 16.71 -3.37 -39.43
C THR A 545 15.90 -2.94 -40.65
N THR A 546 14.64 -2.51 -40.46
CA THR A 546 13.74 -2.13 -41.55
C THR A 546 13.64 -0.63 -41.78
N THR A 547 13.92 0.18 -40.74
CA THR A 547 13.89 1.65 -40.86
C THR A 547 15.09 2.15 -41.65
N PRO A 548 14.94 3.14 -42.55
CA PRO A 548 16.07 3.77 -43.24
C PRO A 548 17.13 4.29 -42.26
N GLU A 549 18.41 4.04 -42.60
CA GLU A 549 19.56 4.32 -41.73
C GLU A 549 19.66 5.81 -41.33
N ASP A 550 19.38 6.70 -42.24
CA ASP A 550 19.37 8.15 -42.02
C ASP A 550 18.37 8.59 -40.93
N LEU A 551 17.22 7.91 -40.83
CA LEU A 551 16.22 8.19 -39.79
C LEU A 551 16.64 7.61 -38.43
N VAL A 552 17.28 6.46 -38.43
CA VAL A 552 17.84 5.85 -37.20
C VAL A 552 18.97 6.71 -36.64
N GLU A 553 19.94 7.11 -37.50
CA GLU A 553 21.05 8.00 -37.15
C GLU A 553 20.57 9.40 -36.76
N GLY A 554 19.49 9.88 -37.39
CA GLY A 554 18.80 11.11 -37.05
C GLY A 554 18.09 11.09 -35.70
N GLY A 555 18.11 9.97 -34.98
CA GLY A 555 17.63 9.88 -33.60
C GLY A 555 16.14 9.55 -33.47
N LEU A 556 15.52 8.95 -34.50
CA LEU A 556 14.10 8.58 -34.48
C LEU A 556 13.71 7.74 -33.23
N TYR A 557 14.59 6.86 -32.79
CA TYR A 557 14.37 5.97 -31.65
C TYR A 557 15.12 6.39 -30.37
N THR A 558 15.47 7.65 -30.21
CA THR A 558 16.06 8.18 -28.99
C THR A 558 15.02 8.28 -27.85
N SER A 559 13.76 8.47 -28.20
CA SER A 559 12.63 8.41 -27.27
C SER A 559 12.03 7.01 -27.23
N LEU A 560 11.62 6.58 -26.02
CA LEU A 560 10.95 5.28 -25.86
C LEU A 560 9.59 5.29 -26.58
N ALA A 561 9.35 4.27 -27.40
CA ALA A 561 8.05 4.04 -28.01
C ALA A 561 7.03 3.63 -26.92
N VAL A 562 5.79 4.11 -27.05
CA VAL A 562 4.69 3.68 -26.20
C VAL A 562 4.24 2.30 -26.63
N ALA A 563 4.28 1.33 -25.72
CA ALA A 563 3.81 -0.03 -25.98
C ALA A 563 2.27 -0.06 -26.05
N LEU A 564 1.75 -0.62 -27.14
CA LEU A 564 0.33 -0.85 -27.37
C LEU A 564 0.04 -2.33 -27.25
N HIS A 565 -0.70 -2.72 -26.22
CA HIS A 565 -1.04 -4.11 -25.94
C HIS A 565 -2.50 -4.41 -26.25
N ALA A 566 -2.82 -5.70 -26.44
CA ALA A 566 -4.19 -6.17 -26.54
C ALA A 566 -5.00 -5.94 -25.25
N ALA A 567 -6.32 -6.06 -25.32
CA ALA A 567 -7.15 -6.09 -24.12
C ALA A 567 -6.70 -7.24 -23.20
N PRO A 568 -6.71 -7.06 -21.85
CA PRO A 568 -7.24 -5.92 -21.09
C PRO A 568 -6.26 -4.76 -20.87
N HIS A 569 -5.01 -4.85 -21.33
CA HIS A 569 -3.97 -3.83 -21.13
C HIS A 569 -4.10 -2.62 -22.10
N ARG A 570 -4.99 -2.71 -23.11
CA ARG A 570 -5.20 -1.67 -24.13
C ARG A 570 -5.51 -0.30 -23.56
N GLU A 571 -6.41 -0.24 -22.57
CA GLU A 571 -6.80 1.03 -21.92
C GLU A 571 -5.61 1.74 -21.25
N ILE A 572 -4.70 0.99 -20.66
CA ILE A 572 -3.49 1.55 -20.06
C ILE A 572 -2.54 2.06 -21.15
N SER A 573 -2.42 1.33 -22.26
CA SER A 573 -1.60 1.75 -23.40
C SER A 573 -2.09 3.08 -23.97
N ILE A 574 -3.40 3.25 -24.14
CA ILE A 574 -4.03 4.49 -24.60
C ILE A 574 -3.79 5.64 -23.59
N ALA A 575 -3.91 5.38 -22.30
CA ALA A 575 -3.62 6.37 -21.26
C ALA A 575 -2.14 6.80 -21.27
N LEU A 576 -1.21 5.88 -21.49
CA LEU A 576 0.23 6.17 -21.61
C LEU A 576 0.54 6.97 -22.88
N ALA A 577 -0.12 6.66 -24.01
CA ALA A 577 0.00 7.44 -25.23
C ALA A 577 -0.52 8.87 -25.04
N ALA A 578 -1.67 9.04 -24.40
CA ALA A 578 -2.20 10.37 -24.07
C ALA A 578 -1.24 11.16 -23.17
N LYS A 579 -0.63 10.51 -22.18
CA LYS A 579 0.38 11.13 -21.30
C LYS A 579 1.62 11.55 -22.08
N ALA A 580 2.11 10.72 -23.01
CA ALA A 580 3.23 11.05 -23.88
C ALA A 580 2.93 12.25 -24.77
N LEU A 581 1.66 12.43 -25.18
CA LEU A 581 1.15 13.59 -25.89
C LEU A 581 1.00 14.84 -25.01
N GLY A 582 1.19 14.73 -23.67
CA GLY A 582 1.12 15.85 -22.75
C GLY A 582 -0.16 15.92 -21.93
N ALA A 583 -1.00 14.88 -21.93
CA ALA A 583 -2.12 14.83 -21.02
C ALA A 583 -1.64 14.75 -19.56
N SER A 584 -2.30 15.51 -18.69
CA SER A 584 -2.04 15.56 -17.25
C SER A 584 -3.25 15.05 -16.45
N LYS A 585 -3.02 14.65 -15.18
CA LYS A 585 -4.13 14.25 -14.31
C LYS A 585 -5.07 15.42 -14.04
N ARG A 586 -6.37 15.23 -14.24
CA ARG A 586 -7.41 16.22 -13.88
C ARG A 586 -7.30 16.57 -12.40
N LYS A 587 -7.14 17.86 -12.07
CA LYS A 587 -7.16 18.36 -10.71
C LYS A 587 -8.59 18.23 -10.15
N GLY A 588 -8.77 17.44 -9.09
CA GLY A 588 -10.03 17.42 -8.33
C GLY A 588 -11.02 16.30 -8.63
N VAL A 589 -10.74 15.38 -9.56
CA VAL A 589 -11.59 14.20 -9.78
C VAL A 589 -11.19 13.10 -8.81
N ARG A 590 -11.98 12.90 -7.75
CA ARG A 590 -12.04 11.61 -7.06
C ARG A 590 -12.84 10.68 -7.97
N LEU A 591 -12.39 9.43 -8.13
CA LEU A 591 -13.20 8.38 -8.77
C LEU A 591 -14.59 8.43 -8.12
N ALA A 592 -15.55 9.02 -8.83
CA ALA A 592 -16.95 8.83 -8.50
C ALA A 592 -17.22 7.35 -8.78
N ALA A 593 -17.70 6.62 -7.79
CA ALA A 593 -18.25 5.30 -8.01
C ALA A 593 -19.26 5.44 -9.16
N ALA A 594 -18.97 4.80 -10.29
CA ALA A 594 -19.93 4.68 -11.35
C ALA A 594 -21.12 3.90 -10.78
N GLY A 595 -22.27 4.59 -10.65
CA GLY A 595 -23.52 4.03 -10.19
C GLY A 595 -24.11 3.03 -11.18
#